data_a7b71e93f23da4af1c9952d1a462e89e
#
_entry.id   a7b71e93f23da4af1c9952d1a462e89e
#
_cell.length_a   1.000
_cell.length_b   1.000
_cell.length_c   1.000
_cell.angle_alpha   90.00
_cell.angle_beta   90.00
_cell.angle_gamma   90.00
#
_symmetry.space_group_name_H-M   'P 1'
#
loop_
_entity.id
_entity.type
_entity.pdbx_description
1 polymer ?
#
loop_
_entity_poly.entity_id
_entity_poly.type
_entity_poly.pdbx_seq_one_letter_code
_entity_poly.pdbx_strand_id
1 'polypeptide(L)'
;MRLPHLDQRIHLHWGEAQQLAAAIEWVLCQQLEPPARPALATVLSFGPLYRVRGRLQARARQEHYHQGPPPRKPWRLSLRYDEVAALLLILPRAPAAGLAWGEVQRVSLNLACYVDFATL
;
A
#
# COMPACT_ATOMS: atom_id res chain seq x y z
N MET A 1 23.75 -15.45 11.05
CA MET A 1 23.67 -14.12 10.41
C MET A 1 22.28 -13.57 10.61
N ARG A 2 22.19 -12.38 11.17
CA ARG A 2 20.90 -11.75 11.41
C ARG A 2 20.51 -10.96 10.15
N LEU A 3 19.36 -11.28 9.56
CA LEU A 3 18.86 -10.53 8.42
C LEU A 3 18.43 -9.12 8.84
N PRO A 4 18.62 -8.12 7.99
CA PRO A 4 18.14 -6.77 8.29
C PRO A 4 16.61 -6.78 8.42
N HIS A 5 16.12 -5.87 9.25
CA HIS A 5 14.68 -5.72 9.44
C HIS A 5 14.08 -4.99 8.24
N LEU A 6 13.27 -5.70 7.48
CA LEU A 6 12.71 -5.18 6.23
C LEU A 6 11.33 -4.55 6.37
N ASP A 7 10.73 -4.66 7.57
CA ASP A 7 9.43 -4.04 7.81
C ASP A 7 9.58 -2.53 7.87
N GLN A 8 8.66 -1.82 7.22
CA GLN A 8 8.66 -0.38 7.13
C GLN A 8 7.33 0.18 7.62
N ARG A 9 7.36 1.45 8.04
CA ARG A 9 6.16 2.16 8.48
C ARG A 9 5.92 3.36 7.59
N ILE A 10 4.68 3.50 7.14
CA ILE A 10 4.22 4.71 6.47
C ILE A 10 3.29 5.47 7.38
N HIS A 11 3.25 6.79 7.19
CA HIS A 11 2.41 7.68 7.98
C HIS A 11 1.28 8.19 7.08
N LEU A 12 0.05 7.88 7.46
CA LEU A 12 -1.14 8.29 6.71
C LEU A 12 -1.92 9.31 7.53
N HIS A 13 -2.21 10.45 6.91
CA HIS A 13 -3.06 11.45 7.49
C HIS A 13 -4.52 11.04 7.39
N TRP A 14 -5.38 11.77 8.08
CA TRP A 14 -6.82 11.52 8.08
C TRP A 14 -7.37 11.49 6.64
N GLY A 15 -8.12 10.46 6.32
CA GLY A 15 -8.70 10.26 4.98
C GLY A 15 -7.81 9.54 3.98
N GLU A 16 -6.50 9.46 4.21
CA GLU A 16 -5.58 8.84 3.26
C GLU A 16 -5.69 7.32 3.21
N ALA A 17 -6.11 6.69 4.32
CA ALA A 17 -6.35 5.25 4.34
C ALA A 17 -7.42 4.85 3.33
N GLN A 18 -8.51 5.62 3.26
CA GLN A 18 -9.58 5.39 2.29
C GLN A 18 -9.10 5.60 0.87
N GLN A 19 -8.33 6.66 0.62
CA GLN A 19 -7.78 6.95 -0.71
C GLN A 19 -6.87 5.84 -1.21
N LEU A 20 -5.99 5.35 -0.34
CA LEU A 20 -5.06 4.28 -0.71
C LEU A 20 -5.81 2.96 -0.93
N ALA A 21 -6.79 2.64 -0.09
CA ALA A 21 -7.61 1.45 -0.26
C ALA A 21 -8.37 1.48 -1.60
N ALA A 22 -8.93 2.64 -1.95
CA ALA A 22 -9.64 2.81 -3.22
C ALA A 22 -8.70 2.65 -4.42
N ALA A 23 -7.47 3.16 -4.33
CA ALA A 23 -6.47 3.00 -5.37
C ALA A 23 -6.09 1.53 -5.59
N ILE A 24 -5.88 0.79 -4.50
CA ILE A 24 -5.59 -0.64 -4.56
C ILE A 24 -6.77 -1.39 -5.21
N GLU A 25 -7.98 -1.11 -4.78
CA GLU A 25 -9.17 -1.78 -5.29
C GLU A 25 -9.38 -1.50 -6.77
N TRP A 26 -9.15 -0.25 -7.21
CA TRP A 26 -9.26 0.10 -8.62
C TRP A 26 -8.32 -0.73 -9.48
N VAL A 27 -7.04 -0.86 -9.07
CA VAL A 27 -6.07 -1.65 -9.83
C VAL A 27 -6.42 -3.14 -9.82
N LEU A 28 -6.84 -3.68 -8.68
CA LEU A 28 -7.24 -5.08 -8.59
C LEU A 28 -8.42 -5.38 -9.53
N CYS A 29 -9.41 -4.51 -9.58
CA CYS A 29 -10.54 -4.67 -10.49
C CYS A 29 -10.10 -4.66 -11.95
N GLN A 30 -9.17 -3.76 -12.32
CA GLN A 30 -8.64 -3.69 -13.68
C GLN A 30 -7.92 -4.99 -14.08
N GLN A 31 -7.17 -5.58 -13.15
CA GLN A 31 -6.40 -6.80 -13.43
C GLN A 31 -7.27 -8.05 -13.49
N LEU A 32 -8.40 -8.06 -12.79
CA LEU A 32 -9.29 -9.22 -12.73
C LEU A 32 -10.39 -9.22 -13.79
N GLU A 33 -10.62 -8.10 -14.48
CA GLU A 33 -11.63 -8.02 -15.52
C GLU A 33 -11.14 -8.67 -16.83
N PRO A 34 -11.91 -9.60 -17.43
CA PRO A 34 -11.56 -10.11 -18.77
C PRO A 34 -11.57 -8.99 -19.82
N PRO A 35 -10.68 -9.02 -20.83
CA PRO A 35 -9.73 -10.09 -21.19
C PRO A 35 -8.36 -9.93 -20.55
N ALA A 36 -8.22 -9.25 -19.43
CA ALA A 36 -6.94 -8.98 -18.80
C ALA A 36 -6.17 -10.28 -18.50
N ARG A 37 -4.88 -10.28 -18.82
CA ARG A 37 -3.95 -11.36 -18.49
C ARG A 37 -2.80 -10.77 -17.68
N PRO A 38 -2.94 -10.69 -16.36
CA PRO A 38 -1.91 -10.07 -15.53
C PRO A 38 -0.62 -10.87 -15.57
N ALA A 39 0.51 -10.15 -15.50
CA ALA A 39 1.83 -10.76 -15.36
C ALA A 39 1.92 -11.53 -14.03
N LEU A 40 2.82 -12.52 -13.98
CA LEU A 40 3.00 -13.32 -12.77
C LEU A 40 3.32 -12.46 -11.55
N ALA A 41 4.19 -11.46 -11.68
CA ALA A 41 4.51 -10.56 -10.58
C ALA A 41 3.27 -9.85 -10.03
N THR A 42 2.35 -9.44 -10.91
CA THR A 42 1.09 -8.82 -10.51
C THR A 42 0.20 -9.80 -9.75
N VAL A 43 0.09 -11.04 -10.22
CA VAL A 43 -0.70 -12.07 -9.54
C VAL A 43 -0.12 -12.35 -8.15
N LEU A 44 1.20 -12.45 -8.03
CA LEU A 44 1.86 -12.70 -6.75
C LEU A 44 1.69 -11.53 -5.77
N SER A 45 1.39 -10.33 -6.27
CA SER A 45 1.15 -9.17 -5.43
C SER A 45 -0.24 -9.15 -4.81
N PHE A 46 -1.19 -9.96 -5.30
CA PHE A 46 -2.58 -9.91 -4.85
C PHE A 46 -2.73 -10.22 -3.36
N GLY A 47 -2.04 -11.26 -2.85
CA GLY A 47 -2.08 -11.59 -1.43
C GLY A 47 -1.65 -10.43 -0.52
N PRO A 48 -0.44 -9.89 -0.71
CA PRO A 48 0.01 -8.71 0.02
C PRO A 48 -0.94 -7.52 -0.10
N LEU A 49 -1.47 -7.26 -1.30
CA LEU A 49 -2.39 -6.14 -1.53
C LEU A 49 -3.71 -6.33 -0.77
N TYR A 50 -4.26 -7.54 -0.74
CA TYR A 50 -5.47 -7.81 0.04
C TYR A 50 -5.25 -7.59 1.53
N ARG A 51 -4.09 -7.96 2.06
CA ARG A 51 -3.78 -7.71 3.47
C ARG A 51 -3.71 -6.23 3.79
N VAL A 52 -3.02 -5.46 2.93
CA VAL A 52 -2.90 -4.00 3.09
C VAL A 52 -4.27 -3.35 2.98
N ARG A 53 -5.04 -3.72 1.96
CA ARG A 53 -6.40 -3.19 1.76
C ARG A 53 -7.28 -3.44 2.98
N GLY A 54 -7.23 -4.64 3.55
CA GLY A 54 -8.02 -4.98 4.75
C GLY A 54 -7.72 -4.06 5.92
N ARG A 55 -6.43 -3.80 6.19
CA ARG A 55 -6.03 -2.89 7.26
C ARG A 55 -6.45 -1.45 6.97
N LEU A 56 -6.32 -1.00 5.73
CA LEU A 56 -6.73 0.34 5.32
C LEU A 56 -8.25 0.53 5.43
N GLN A 57 -9.02 -0.47 5.03
CA GLN A 57 -10.48 -0.43 5.15
C GLN A 57 -10.93 -0.40 6.62
N ALA A 58 -10.25 -1.15 7.49
CA ALA A 58 -10.54 -1.12 8.92
C ALA A 58 -10.28 0.28 9.50
N ARG A 59 -9.17 0.92 9.11
CA ARG A 59 -8.88 2.29 9.52
C ARG A 59 -9.91 3.29 8.98
N ALA A 60 -10.29 3.14 7.71
CA ALA A 60 -11.30 4.01 7.10
C ALA A 60 -12.64 3.92 7.83
N ARG A 61 -13.03 2.73 8.27
CA ARG A 61 -14.25 2.56 9.09
C ARG A 61 -14.12 3.24 10.43
N GLN A 62 -12.97 3.13 11.10
CA GLN A 62 -12.73 3.83 12.37
C GLN A 62 -12.85 5.34 12.19
N GLU A 63 -12.32 5.87 11.08
CA GLU A 63 -12.43 7.30 10.77
C GLU A 63 -13.88 7.71 10.51
N HIS A 64 -14.63 6.89 9.80
CA HIS A 64 -16.03 7.16 9.49
C HIS A 64 -16.90 7.30 10.76
N TYR A 65 -16.64 6.45 11.77
CA TYR A 65 -17.41 6.47 13.02
C TYR A 65 -16.77 7.32 14.12
N HIS A 66 -15.68 7.99 13.81
CA HIS A 66 -15.00 8.84 14.78
C HIS A 66 -15.86 10.03 15.17
N GLN A 67 -15.94 10.29 16.48
CA GLN A 67 -16.65 11.45 17.04
C GLN A 67 -15.63 12.47 17.51
N GLY A 68 -15.89 13.75 17.22
CA GLY A 68 -15.02 14.85 17.57
C GLY A 68 -14.01 15.20 16.47
N PRO A 69 -13.08 16.13 16.77
CA PRO A 69 -12.10 16.55 15.77
C PRO A 69 -11.12 15.42 15.45
N PRO A 70 -10.65 15.34 14.18
CA PRO A 70 -9.68 14.29 13.81
C PRO A 70 -8.38 14.46 14.58
N PRO A 71 -7.69 13.34 14.93
CA PRO A 71 -6.39 13.40 15.56
C PRO A 71 -5.37 14.13 14.71
N ARG A 72 -4.48 14.89 15.34
CA ARG A 72 -3.41 15.61 14.63
C ARG A 72 -2.27 14.70 14.22
N LYS A 73 -2.05 13.61 14.97
CA LYS A 73 -0.96 12.68 14.67
C LYS A 73 -1.36 11.78 13.51
N PRO A 74 -0.44 11.55 12.55
CA PRO A 74 -0.71 10.60 11.49
C PRO A 74 -0.79 9.18 12.04
N TRP A 75 -1.58 8.34 11.38
CA TRP A 75 -1.64 6.92 11.68
C TRP A 75 -0.44 6.20 11.07
N ARG A 76 0.19 5.35 11.86
CA ARG A 76 1.32 4.55 11.40
C ARG A 76 0.83 3.19 10.91
N LEU A 77 1.09 2.90 9.65
CA LEU A 77 0.82 1.61 9.06
C LEU A 77 2.14 0.87 8.86
N SER A 78 2.28 -0.27 9.53
CA SER A 78 3.45 -1.14 9.33
C SER A 78 3.25 -1.98 8.08
N LEU A 79 4.24 -1.97 7.20
CA LEU A 79 4.24 -2.72 5.96
C LEU A 79 5.42 -3.69 5.95
N ARG A 80 5.15 -4.92 5.56
CA ARG A 80 6.20 -5.89 5.26
C ARG A 80 6.83 -5.56 3.91
N TYR A 81 8.06 -6.04 3.67
CA TYR A 81 8.74 -5.72 2.42
C TYR A 81 7.96 -6.19 1.19
N ASP A 82 7.27 -7.34 1.27
CA ASP A 82 6.45 -7.84 0.17
C ASP A 82 5.24 -6.94 -0.10
N GLU A 83 4.70 -6.32 0.94
CA GLU A 83 3.60 -5.37 0.82
C GLU A 83 4.08 -4.06 0.17
N VAL A 84 5.26 -3.57 0.55
CA VAL A 84 5.86 -2.39 -0.09
C VAL A 84 6.11 -2.65 -1.57
N ALA A 85 6.69 -3.81 -1.89
CA ALA A 85 6.96 -4.20 -3.27
C ALA A 85 5.67 -4.26 -4.09
N ALA A 86 4.61 -4.84 -3.53
CA ALA A 86 3.31 -4.93 -4.20
C ALA A 86 2.72 -3.55 -4.46
N LEU A 87 2.80 -2.64 -3.48
CA LEU A 87 2.32 -1.27 -3.67
C LEU A 87 3.10 -0.52 -4.74
N LEU A 88 4.42 -0.67 -4.78
CA LEU A 88 5.25 -0.06 -5.81
C LEU A 88 4.91 -0.55 -7.21
N LEU A 89 4.46 -1.80 -7.31
CA LEU A 89 4.09 -2.37 -8.60
C LEU A 89 2.79 -1.76 -9.13
N ILE A 90 1.82 -1.47 -8.26
CA ILE A 90 0.47 -1.08 -8.70
C ILE A 90 0.21 0.42 -8.65
N LEU A 91 0.79 1.15 -7.69
CA LEU A 91 0.44 2.56 -7.48
C LEU A 91 0.69 3.47 -8.69
N PRO A 92 1.73 3.24 -9.52
CA PRO A 92 1.89 4.04 -10.74
C PRO A 92 0.74 3.93 -11.72
N ARG A 93 -0.07 2.87 -11.62
CA ARG A 93 -1.23 2.64 -12.49
C ARG A 93 -2.53 3.18 -11.89
N ALA A 94 -2.52 3.50 -10.59
CA ALA A 94 -3.71 3.94 -9.88
C ALA A 94 -3.88 5.45 -10.00
N PRO A 95 -5.08 5.94 -10.32
CA PRO A 95 -5.34 7.37 -10.24
C PRO A 95 -5.36 7.82 -8.77
N ALA A 96 -4.80 8.99 -8.51
CA ALA A 96 -4.96 9.71 -7.26
C ALA A 96 -4.62 8.90 -5.99
N ALA A 97 -3.45 8.25 -5.96
CA ALA A 97 -2.97 7.61 -4.74
C ALA A 97 -2.63 8.64 -3.64
N GLY A 98 -2.65 9.93 -3.96
CA GLY A 98 -2.46 11.01 -3.01
C GLY A 98 -1.08 11.04 -2.39
N LEU A 99 -1.01 11.57 -1.17
CA LEU A 99 0.25 11.66 -0.41
C LEU A 99 0.80 10.29 -0.01
N ALA A 100 -0.05 9.26 0.02
CA ALA A 100 0.38 7.91 0.34
C ALA A 100 1.43 7.38 -0.63
N TRP A 101 1.39 7.81 -1.90
CA TRP A 101 2.41 7.44 -2.88
C TRP A 101 3.80 7.93 -2.46
N GLY A 102 3.89 9.18 -2.01
CA GLY A 102 5.16 9.72 -1.51
C GLY A 102 5.71 8.93 -0.33
N GLU A 103 4.85 8.51 0.60
CA GLU A 103 5.24 7.69 1.73
C GLU A 103 5.75 6.31 1.29
N VAL A 104 5.08 5.66 0.35
CA VAL A 104 5.51 4.37 -0.17
C VAL A 104 6.86 4.49 -0.89
N GLN A 105 7.06 5.57 -1.66
CA GLN A 105 8.36 5.83 -2.29
C GLN A 105 9.47 6.03 -1.26
N ARG A 106 9.18 6.73 -0.17
CA ARG A 106 10.17 6.95 0.89
C ARG A 106 10.63 5.64 1.51
N VAL A 107 9.70 4.75 1.86
CA VAL A 107 10.09 3.46 2.46
C VAL A 107 10.79 2.55 1.45
N SER A 108 10.45 2.65 0.17
CA SER A 108 11.13 1.86 -0.87
C SER A 108 12.60 2.24 -1.00
N LEU A 109 12.92 3.53 -0.86
CA LEU A 109 14.30 3.99 -0.89
C LEU A 109 15.11 3.41 0.29
N ASN A 110 14.49 3.29 1.47
CA ASN A 110 15.12 2.69 2.62
C ASN A 110 15.40 1.19 2.41
N LEU A 111 14.55 0.51 1.63
CA LEU A 111 14.71 -0.92 1.35
C LEU A 111 15.62 -1.19 0.15
N ALA A 112 15.92 -0.19 -0.67
CA ALA A 112 16.71 -0.39 -1.90
C ALA A 112 18.12 -0.95 -1.63
N CYS A 113 18.65 -0.78 -0.41
CA CYS A 113 19.94 -1.34 -0.01
C CYS A 113 19.87 -2.87 0.16
N TYR A 114 18.69 -3.44 0.32
CA TYR A 114 18.50 -4.86 0.62
C TYR A 114 17.79 -5.61 -0.49
N VAL A 115 16.96 -4.93 -1.27
CA VAL A 115 16.07 -5.54 -2.26
C VAL A 115 16.20 -4.79 -3.58
N ASP A 116 16.33 -5.53 -4.68
CA ASP A 116 16.29 -4.95 -6.01
C ASP A 116 14.86 -5.00 -6.54
N PHE A 117 14.16 -3.88 -6.43
CA PHE A 117 12.78 -3.77 -6.90
C PHE A 117 12.65 -3.79 -8.43
N ALA A 118 13.74 -3.56 -9.17
CA ALA A 118 13.69 -3.55 -10.62
C ALA A 118 13.48 -4.94 -11.21
N THR A 119 13.74 -6.00 -10.44
CA THR A 119 13.58 -7.39 -10.87
C THR A 119 12.21 -8.00 -10.49
N LEU A 120 11.35 -7.23 -9.90
CA LEU A 120 10.02 -7.71 -9.50
C LEU A 120 9.10 -8.01 -10.67
#